data_f93e94e182e5939e46ab813349277c21
#
_entry.id   f93e94e182e5939e46ab813349277c21
#
_cell.length_a   1.000
_cell.length_b   1.000
_cell.length_c   1.000
_cell.angle_alpha   90.00
_cell.angle_beta   90.00
_cell.angle_gamma   90.00
#
_symmetry.space_group_name_H-M   'P 1'
#
loop_
_entity.id
_entity.type
_entity.pdbx_description
1 polymer ?
#
loop_
_entity_poly.entity_id
_entity_poly.type
_entity_poly.pdbx_seq_one_letter_code
_entity_poly.pdbx_strand_id
1 'polypeptide(L)'
;MALSNFYNFIEVLNMNLNQKDKYILLGLNIAHYRKLNGFTQEKLAEALNLDRTTISKIELATCGVSLDVIFEMCDLFAISPSKLFDFRD
;
A
#
# COMPACT_ATOMS: atom_id res chain seq x y z
N MET A 1 14.34 23.89 -0.39
CA MET A 1 13.11 24.56 -0.06
C MET A 1 12.88 24.63 1.43
N ALA A 2 12.05 25.59 1.87
CA ALA A 2 11.84 25.81 3.31
C ALA A 2 11.39 24.57 4.05
N LEU A 3 10.64 23.72 3.38
CA LEU A 3 10.12 22.48 3.94
C LEU A 3 10.95 21.27 3.52
N SER A 4 12.20 21.48 3.13
CA SER A 4 13.01 20.41 2.54
C SER A 4 13.07 19.15 3.41
N ASN A 5 13.28 19.29 4.71
CA ASN A 5 13.36 18.12 5.60
C ASN A 5 12.03 17.38 5.68
N PHE A 6 10.94 18.12 5.74
CA PHE A 6 9.62 17.54 5.78
C PHE A 6 9.28 16.86 4.45
N TYR A 7 9.56 17.53 3.34
CA TYR A 7 9.34 16.96 2.02
C TYR A 7 10.21 15.75 1.78
N ASN A 8 11.45 15.78 2.21
CA ASN A 8 12.33 14.62 2.11
C ASN A 8 11.78 13.44 2.88
N PHE A 9 11.21 13.71 4.06
CA PHE A 9 10.56 12.67 4.85
C PHE A 9 9.39 12.06 4.08
N ILE A 10 8.55 12.88 3.46
CA ILE A 10 7.42 12.42 2.67
C ILE A 10 7.90 11.62 1.45
N GLU A 11 8.97 12.07 0.80
CA GLU A 11 9.54 11.36 -0.33
C GLU A 11 10.07 9.99 0.08
N VAL A 12 10.71 9.89 1.23
CA VAL A 12 11.16 8.61 1.77
C VAL A 12 9.98 7.67 1.97
N LEU A 13 8.84 8.21 2.43
CA LEU A 13 7.61 7.44 2.56
C LEU A 13 6.92 7.21 1.22
N ASN A 14 7.37 7.91 0.16
CA ASN A 14 6.78 7.84 -1.16
C ASN A 14 5.28 8.15 -1.12
N MET A 15 4.92 9.21 -0.39
CA MET A 15 3.53 9.60 -0.19
C MET A 15 3.37 11.12 -0.33
N ASN A 16 2.29 11.53 -1.00
CA ASN A 16 1.87 12.93 -1.07
C ASN A 16 0.66 13.11 -0.15
N LEU A 17 0.78 14.01 0.84
CA LEU A 17 -0.28 14.24 1.81
C LEU A 17 -1.58 14.74 1.18
N ASN A 18 -1.50 15.43 0.03
CA ASN A 18 -2.69 15.89 -0.69
C ASN A 18 -3.50 14.72 -1.28
N GLN A 19 -2.92 13.53 -1.33
CA GLN A 19 -3.56 12.34 -1.86
C GLN A 19 -3.88 11.32 -0.77
N LYS A 20 -3.87 11.76 0.48
CA LYS A 20 -4.04 10.89 1.65
C LYS A 20 -5.30 10.03 1.55
N ASP A 21 -6.42 10.62 1.13
CA ASP A 21 -7.69 9.90 1.02
C ASP A 21 -7.59 8.71 0.07
N LYS A 22 -6.87 8.87 -1.03
CA LYS A 22 -6.68 7.79 -2.01
C LYS A 22 -5.79 6.69 -1.46
N TYR A 23 -4.76 7.05 -0.69
CA TYR A 23 -3.91 6.05 -0.02
C TYR A 23 -4.69 5.28 1.04
N ILE A 24 -5.60 5.94 1.76
CA ILE A 24 -6.45 5.27 2.74
C ILE A 24 -7.33 4.22 2.04
N LEU A 25 -7.99 4.61 0.95
CA LEU A 25 -8.83 3.68 0.20
C LEU A 25 -8.04 2.52 -0.40
N LEU A 26 -6.87 2.81 -0.95
CA LEU A 26 -5.99 1.78 -1.47
C LEU A 26 -5.56 0.81 -0.37
N GLY A 27 -5.16 1.33 0.79
CA GLY A 27 -4.77 0.50 1.92
C GLY A 27 -5.89 -0.41 2.40
N LEU A 28 -7.12 0.11 2.45
CA LEU A 28 -8.30 -0.68 2.79
C LEU A 28 -8.54 -1.79 1.77
N ASN A 29 -8.42 -1.48 0.49
CA ASN A 29 -8.59 -2.48 -0.56
C ASN A 29 -7.51 -3.57 -0.48
N ILE A 30 -6.26 -3.18 -0.23
CA ILE A 30 -5.18 -4.14 -0.05
C ILE A 30 -5.49 -5.09 1.11
N ALA A 31 -5.87 -4.54 2.25
CA ALA A 31 -6.22 -5.36 3.43
C ALA A 31 -7.39 -6.28 3.13
N HIS A 32 -8.40 -5.79 2.41
CA HIS A 32 -9.56 -6.59 2.03
C HIS A 32 -9.15 -7.82 1.19
N TYR A 33 -8.41 -7.60 0.11
CA TYR A 33 -8.02 -8.71 -0.77
C TYR A 33 -6.99 -9.61 -0.11
N ARG A 34 -6.12 -9.06 0.73
CA ARG A 34 -5.19 -9.87 1.52
C ARG A 34 -5.97 -10.89 2.38
N LYS A 35 -6.94 -10.39 3.15
CA LYS A 35 -7.75 -11.24 4.03
C LYS A 35 -8.59 -12.23 3.24
N LEU A 36 -9.16 -11.78 2.14
CA LEU A 36 -9.99 -12.63 1.28
C LEU A 36 -9.19 -13.82 0.75
N ASN A 37 -7.91 -13.63 0.50
CA ASN A 37 -7.02 -14.68 0.01
C ASN A 37 -6.30 -15.44 1.12
N GLY A 38 -6.65 -15.19 2.38
CA GLY A 38 -6.12 -15.94 3.50
C GLY A 38 -4.72 -15.55 3.94
N PHE A 39 -4.20 -14.40 3.49
CA PHE A 39 -2.88 -13.93 3.91
C PHE A 39 -2.96 -13.18 5.23
N THR A 40 -2.10 -13.51 6.18
CA THR A 40 -1.77 -12.60 7.27
C THR A 40 -0.84 -11.52 6.73
N GLN A 41 -0.69 -10.42 7.48
CA GLN A 41 0.27 -9.39 7.09
C GLN A 41 1.68 -9.97 6.97
N GLU A 42 2.04 -10.84 7.90
CA GLU A 42 3.36 -11.50 7.88
C GLU A 42 3.54 -12.36 6.64
N LYS A 43 2.55 -13.16 6.29
CA LYS A 43 2.63 -14.04 5.11
C LYS A 43 2.70 -13.24 3.82
N LEU A 44 1.93 -12.15 3.74
CA LEU A 44 2.00 -11.29 2.57
C LEU A 44 3.39 -10.64 2.46
N ALA A 45 3.93 -10.17 3.59
CA ALA A 45 5.26 -9.58 3.62
C ALA A 45 6.32 -10.59 3.14
N GLU A 46 6.26 -11.81 3.62
CA GLU A 46 7.18 -12.87 3.16
C GLU A 46 7.09 -13.06 1.64
N ALA A 47 5.88 -13.16 1.11
CA ALA A 47 5.66 -13.38 -0.32
C ALA A 47 6.20 -12.23 -1.17
N LEU A 48 6.18 -11.01 -0.64
CA LEU A 48 6.65 -9.81 -1.34
C LEU A 48 8.09 -9.43 -0.98
N ASN A 49 8.74 -10.21 -0.12
CA ASN A 49 10.08 -9.91 0.38
C ASN A 49 10.15 -8.54 1.06
N LEU A 50 9.14 -8.26 1.86
CA LEU A 50 9.01 -7.03 2.65
C LEU A 50 8.89 -7.38 4.12
N ASP A 51 9.03 -6.36 4.99
CA ASP A 51 8.77 -6.52 6.40
C ASP A 51 7.26 -6.42 6.68
N ARG A 52 6.81 -7.15 7.71
CA ARG A 52 5.43 -7.04 8.17
C ARG A 52 5.06 -5.59 8.50
N THR A 53 5.98 -4.85 9.12
CA THR A 53 5.79 -3.45 9.45
C THR A 53 5.48 -2.61 8.22
N THR A 54 6.14 -2.89 7.10
CA THR A 54 5.88 -2.19 5.82
C THR A 54 4.46 -2.47 5.33
N ILE A 55 4.01 -3.73 5.39
CA ILE A 55 2.64 -4.08 5.00
C ILE A 55 1.64 -3.32 5.89
N SER A 56 1.86 -3.32 7.20
CA SER A 56 1.00 -2.59 8.12
C SER A 56 0.92 -1.11 7.77
N LYS A 57 2.05 -0.48 7.49
CA LYS A 57 2.09 0.94 7.13
C LYS A 57 1.36 1.23 5.83
N ILE A 58 1.50 0.35 4.84
CA ILE A 58 0.78 0.48 3.57
C ILE A 58 -0.72 0.41 3.80
N GLU A 59 -1.17 -0.57 4.55
CA GLU A 59 -2.60 -0.77 4.82
C GLU A 59 -3.19 0.37 5.65
N LEU A 60 -2.41 0.95 6.54
CA LEU A 60 -2.84 2.09 7.36
C LEU A 60 -2.62 3.44 6.68
N ALA A 61 -2.07 3.44 5.48
CA ALA A 61 -1.78 4.63 4.71
C ALA A 61 -0.83 5.59 5.44
N THR A 62 0.16 5.05 6.14
CA THR A 62 1.22 5.84 6.79
C THR A 62 2.50 5.86 5.97
N CYS A 63 2.53 5.17 4.85
CA CYS A 63 3.58 5.29 3.84
C CYS A 63 2.98 5.00 2.46
N GLY A 64 3.70 5.40 1.42
CA GLY A 64 3.31 5.07 0.06
C GLY A 64 3.68 3.64 -0.30
N VAL A 65 3.39 3.26 -1.53
CA VAL A 65 3.68 1.93 -2.04
C VAL A 65 4.07 2.05 -3.51
N SER A 66 5.07 1.30 -3.93
CA SER A 66 5.49 1.30 -5.33
C SER A 66 4.51 0.54 -6.21
N LEU A 67 4.48 0.88 -7.49
CA LEU A 67 3.67 0.14 -8.45
C LEU A 67 4.14 -1.30 -8.59
N ASP A 68 5.44 -1.56 -8.47
CA ASP A 68 5.93 -2.93 -8.53
C ASP A 68 5.29 -3.79 -7.43
N VAL A 69 5.24 -3.27 -6.21
CA VAL A 69 4.61 -3.98 -5.09
C VAL A 69 3.11 -4.15 -5.34
N ILE A 70 2.45 -3.13 -5.86
CA ILE A 70 1.02 -3.21 -6.21
C ILE A 70 0.78 -4.33 -7.22
N PHE A 71 1.58 -4.38 -8.27
CA PHE A 71 1.41 -5.42 -9.30
C PHE A 71 1.70 -6.82 -8.76
N GLU A 72 2.71 -6.96 -7.90
CA GLU A 72 2.97 -8.23 -7.25
C GLU A 72 1.81 -8.66 -6.33
N MET A 73 1.22 -7.71 -5.61
CA MET A 73 0.03 -7.99 -4.81
C MET A 73 -1.12 -8.48 -5.69
N CYS A 74 -1.34 -7.83 -6.83
CA CYS A 74 -2.39 -8.24 -7.76
C CYS A 74 -2.19 -9.67 -8.24
N ASP A 75 -0.95 -10.05 -8.52
CA ASP A 75 -0.62 -11.41 -8.92
C ASP A 75 -0.95 -12.40 -7.80
N LEU A 76 -0.56 -12.07 -6.56
CA LEU A 76 -0.82 -12.93 -5.41
C LEU A 76 -2.31 -13.05 -5.10
N PHE A 77 -3.06 -11.97 -5.27
CA PHE A 77 -4.50 -11.94 -5.00
C PHE A 77 -5.33 -12.43 -6.18
N ALA A 78 -4.69 -12.69 -7.32
CA ALA A 78 -5.36 -13.11 -8.58
C ALA A 78 -6.44 -12.12 -9.00
N ILE A 79 -6.11 -10.84 -8.95
CA ILE A 79 -7.02 -9.75 -9.36
C ILE A 79 -6.30 -8.83 -10.33
N SER A 80 -7.08 -8.10 -11.13
CA SER A 80 -6.52 -7.03 -11.95
C SER A 80 -6.21 -5.80 -11.07
N PRO A 81 -5.23 -4.97 -11.47
CA PRO A 81 -4.95 -3.73 -10.72
C PRO A 81 -6.16 -2.83 -10.52
N SER A 82 -7.12 -2.84 -11.45
CA SER A 82 -8.33 -2.04 -11.32
C SER A 82 -9.13 -2.36 -10.06
N LYS A 83 -9.01 -3.57 -9.54
CA LYS A 83 -9.70 -3.95 -8.30
C LYS A 83 -9.10 -3.24 -7.08
N LEU A 84 -7.77 -3.12 -7.01
CA LEU A 84 -7.14 -2.39 -5.92
C LEU A 84 -7.41 -0.89 -5.99
N PHE A 85 -7.55 -0.35 -7.19
CA PHE A 85 -7.79 1.07 -7.40
C PHE A 85 -9.26 1.42 -7.55
N ASP A 86 -10.16 0.50 -7.25
CA ASP A 86 -11.59 0.77 -7.28
C ASP A 86 -11.99 1.46 -5.97
N PHE A 87 -12.15 2.77 -6.04
CA PHE A 87 -12.45 3.63 -4.89
C PHE A 87 -13.91 4.08 -4.89
N ARG A 88 -14.76 3.38 -5.61
CA ARG A 88 -16.19 3.71 -5.62
C ARG A 88 -16.83 3.35 -4.28
N ASP A 89 -17.76 4.16 -3.88
CA ASP A 89 -18.53 3.92 -2.67
C ASP A 89 -19.53 2.75 -2.82
#